data_2588556e58642e2abf8bd3896ca8838b
#
_entry.id   2588556e58642e2abf8bd3896ca8838b
#
_cell.length_a   1.000
_cell.length_b   1.000
_cell.length_c   1.000
_cell.angle_alpha   90.00
_cell.angle_beta   90.00
_cell.angle_gamma   90.00
#
_symmetry.space_group_name_H-M   'P 1'
#
loop_
_entity.id
_entity.type
_entity.pdbx_description
1 polymer ?
#
loop_
_entity_poly.entity_id
_entity_poly.type
_entity_poly.pdbx_seq_one_letter_code
_entity_poly.pdbx_strand_id
1 'polypeptide(L)'
;RVRIRVGRRVEPEQVDAALEALRSHWTELLGRYTVKSPDEKLNRMVNIWNPYQCVVTFHMSRSASYFETGIGRGMGFRDSNQDLLGFVHLVPERARERIIDIAATQFEDGSAYHQYQPLTKRGNDEVGSGFNDDPLWLILGVAAYLKETGDFGILDEQVPFDNDESLSES
;
A
#
# COMPACT_ATOMS: atom_id res chain seq x y z
N ARG A 1 10.67 16.60 3.94
CA ARG A 1 11.62 17.37 3.11
C ARG A 1 12.67 16.40 2.57
N VAL A 2 12.54 16.01 1.32
CA VAL A 2 13.59 15.29 0.60
C VAL A 2 14.70 16.30 0.30
N ARG A 3 15.83 16.18 0.99
CA ARG A 3 17.04 16.92 0.63
C ARG A 3 17.72 16.16 -0.52
N ILE A 4 17.49 16.59 -1.73
CA ILE A 4 18.35 16.20 -2.86
C ILE A 4 19.70 16.89 -2.64
N ARG A 5 20.71 16.12 -2.22
CA ARG A 5 22.09 16.59 -2.25
C ARG A 5 22.61 16.52 -3.69
N VAL A 6 22.43 17.58 -4.42
CA VAL A 6 23.11 17.76 -5.71
C VAL A 6 24.60 18.00 -5.40
N GLY A 7 25.49 17.13 -5.92
CA GLY A 7 26.93 17.35 -5.87
C GLY A 7 27.78 16.30 -5.14
N ARG A 8 27.24 15.15 -4.72
CA ARG A 8 28.10 14.04 -4.28
C ARG A 8 28.48 13.22 -5.51
N ARG A 9 29.80 13.22 -5.83
CA ARG A 9 30.34 12.30 -6.82
C ARG A 9 30.05 10.88 -6.32
N VAL A 10 29.37 10.09 -7.13
CA VAL A 10 29.07 8.68 -6.83
C VAL A 10 30.18 7.88 -7.51
N GLU A 11 30.94 7.12 -6.73
CA GLU A 11 31.99 6.25 -7.29
C GLU A 11 31.34 5.03 -7.99
N PRO A 12 31.95 4.52 -9.08
CA PRO A 12 31.41 3.40 -9.84
C PRO A 12 31.08 2.19 -8.98
N GLU A 13 31.90 1.87 -8.00
CA GLU A 13 31.70 0.74 -7.08
C GLU A 13 30.44 0.90 -6.23
N GLN A 14 30.06 2.15 -5.90
CA GLN A 14 28.80 2.44 -5.18
C GLN A 14 27.58 2.23 -6.08
N VAL A 15 27.71 2.50 -7.37
CA VAL A 15 26.65 2.24 -8.36
C VAL A 15 26.45 0.74 -8.51
N ASP A 16 27.53 -0.01 -8.69
CA ASP A 16 27.46 -1.46 -8.84
C ASP A 16 26.87 -2.14 -7.60
N ALA A 17 27.30 -1.71 -6.41
CA ALA A 17 26.73 -2.20 -5.16
C ALA A 17 25.24 -1.88 -5.02
N ALA A 18 24.81 -0.68 -5.42
CA ALA A 18 23.39 -0.31 -5.39
C ALA A 18 22.56 -1.10 -6.39
N LEU A 19 23.08 -1.37 -7.58
CA LEU A 19 22.41 -2.21 -8.58
C LEU A 19 22.28 -3.66 -8.11
N GLU A 20 23.32 -4.19 -7.48
CA GLU A 20 23.26 -5.55 -6.94
C GLU A 20 22.28 -5.66 -5.76
N ALA A 21 22.26 -4.68 -4.87
CA ALA A 21 21.28 -4.60 -3.81
C ALA A 21 19.84 -4.54 -4.34
N LEU A 22 19.61 -3.77 -5.41
CA LEU A 22 18.31 -3.71 -6.07
C LEU A 22 17.91 -5.04 -6.72
N ARG A 23 18.84 -5.72 -7.39
CA ARG A 23 18.60 -7.05 -7.96
C ARG A 23 18.24 -8.06 -6.88
N SER A 24 19.02 -8.09 -5.81
CA SER A 24 18.79 -8.98 -4.68
C SER A 24 17.43 -8.75 -4.05
N HIS A 25 17.04 -7.49 -3.83
CA HIS A 25 15.73 -7.12 -3.30
C HIS A 25 14.58 -7.66 -4.18
N TRP A 26 14.63 -7.43 -5.48
CA TRP A 26 13.58 -7.92 -6.38
C TRP A 26 13.57 -9.44 -6.51
N THR A 27 14.73 -10.08 -6.51
CA THR A 27 14.83 -11.54 -6.57
C THR A 27 14.22 -12.18 -5.32
N GLU A 28 14.51 -11.64 -4.15
CA GLU A 28 13.95 -12.11 -2.88
C GLU A 28 12.42 -11.91 -2.84
N LEU A 29 11.96 -10.71 -3.17
CA LEU A 29 10.54 -10.35 -3.13
C LEU A 29 9.72 -11.20 -4.10
N LEU A 30 10.14 -11.30 -5.36
CA LEU A 30 9.44 -12.09 -6.39
C LEU A 30 9.57 -13.60 -6.15
N GLY A 31 10.61 -14.03 -5.44
CA GLY A 31 10.82 -15.43 -5.07
C GLY A 31 9.92 -15.96 -3.97
N ARG A 32 9.18 -15.11 -3.27
CA ARG A 32 8.26 -15.51 -2.18
C ARG A 32 7.07 -16.35 -2.68
N TYR A 33 6.67 -16.14 -3.92
CA TYR A 33 5.63 -16.93 -4.56
C TYR A 33 6.01 -17.23 -6.00
N THR A 34 6.12 -18.50 -6.36
CA THR A 34 6.50 -18.91 -7.70
C THR A 34 5.66 -20.07 -8.22
N VAL A 35 5.32 -19.99 -9.48
CA VAL A 35 4.62 -21.05 -10.22
C VAL A 35 5.53 -21.57 -11.32
N LYS A 36 5.54 -22.90 -11.50
CA LYS A 36 6.23 -23.57 -12.61
C LYS A 36 5.21 -24.38 -13.40
N SER A 37 4.99 -23.98 -14.63
CA SER A 37 4.08 -24.65 -15.56
C SER A 37 4.79 -24.89 -16.91
N PRO A 38 4.21 -25.71 -17.80
CA PRO A 38 4.72 -25.85 -19.18
C PRO A 38 4.59 -24.56 -20.02
N ASP A 39 3.75 -23.61 -19.60
CA ASP A 39 3.55 -22.34 -20.30
C ASP A 39 4.47 -21.25 -19.73
N GLU A 40 5.53 -20.92 -20.46
CA GLU A 40 6.49 -19.90 -20.08
C GLU A 40 5.88 -18.48 -19.99
N LYS A 41 4.82 -18.19 -20.75
CA LYS A 41 4.14 -16.89 -20.67
C LYS A 41 3.36 -16.77 -19.36
N LEU A 42 2.68 -17.85 -18.97
CA LEU A 42 2.01 -17.92 -17.67
C LEU A 42 3.02 -17.78 -16.53
N ASN A 43 4.14 -18.52 -16.57
CA ASN A 43 5.21 -18.42 -15.57
C ASN A 43 5.70 -16.98 -15.43
N ARG A 44 5.95 -16.29 -16.55
CA ARG A 44 6.41 -14.90 -16.54
C ARG A 44 5.36 -13.94 -15.98
N MET A 45 4.09 -14.11 -16.35
CA MET A 45 3.02 -13.27 -15.83
C MET A 45 2.86 -13.42 -14.32
N VAL A 46 2.81 -14.66 -13.82
CA VAL A 46 2.57 -14.95 -12.41
C VAL A 46 3.78 -14.62 -11.54
N ASN A 47 4.99 -14.96 -12.00
CA ASN A 47 6.18 -14.84 -11.15
C ASN A 47 6.84 -13.47 -11.20
N ILE A 48 6.55 -12.65 -12.21
CA ILE A 48 7.22 -11.36 -12.39
C ILE A 48 6.21 -10.22 -12.50
N TRP A 49 5.37 -10.22 -13.54
CA TRP A 49 4.57 -9.05 -13.88
C TRP A 49 3.45 -8.76 -12.87
N ASN A 50 2.68 -9.76 -12.47
CA ASN A 50 1.59 -9.55 -11.52
C ASN A 50 2.10 -9.08 -10.14
N PRO A 51 3.06 -9.77 -9.50
CA PRO A 51 3.58 -9.31 -8.22
C PRO A 51 4.30 -7.97 -8.31
N TYR A 52 5.06 -7.72 -9.38
CA TYR A 52 5.68 -6.42 -9.62
C TYR A 52 4.62 -5.32 -9.69
N GLN A 53 3.56 -5.52 -10.49
CA GLN A 53 2.48 -4.54 -10.65
C GLN A 53 1.75 -4.29 -9.33
N CYS A 54 1.44 -5.32 -8.55
CA CYS A 54 0.78 -5.19 -7.27
C CYS A 54 1.64 -4.38 -6.27
N VAL A 55 2.93 -4.69 -6.17
CA VAL A 55 3.85 -3.97 -5.28
C VAL A 55 4.04 -2.52 -5.71
N VAL A 56 4.17 -2.27 -7.01
CA VAL A 56 4.27 -0.90 -7.54
C VAL A 56 2.99 -0.11 -7.25
N THR A 57 1.83 -0.68 -7.50
CA THR A 57 0.53 -0.05 -7.19
C THR A 57 0.44 0.29 -5.70
N PHE A 58 0.85 -0.63 -4.82
CA PHE A 58 0.90 -0.40 -3.39
C PHE A 58 1.82 0.77 -3.02
N HIS A 59 3.06 0.79 -3.53
CA HIS A 59 4.02 1.85 -3.22
C HIS A 59 3.63 3.21 -3.77
N MET A 60 3.08 3.24 -4.97
CA MET A 60 2.63 4.47 -5.62
C MET A 60 1.28 4.94 -5.07
N SER A 61 0.56 4.06 -4.38
CA SER A 61 -0.74 4.36 -3.75
C SER A 61 -1.75 4.97 -4.72
N ARG A 62 -1.63 4.64 -6.00
CA ARG A 62 -2.39 5.25 -7.10
C ARG A 62 -2.30 6.79 -7.19
N SER A 63 -1.53 7.42 -6.28
CA SER A 63 -1.42 8.88 -6.19
C SER A 63 -0.46 9.49 -7.19
N ALA A 64 0.35 8.69 -7.87
CA ALA A 64 1.27 9.15 -8.90
C ALA A 64 0.70 9.12 -10.33
N SER A 65 -0.56 8.77 -10.49
CA SER A 65 -1.21 8.81 -11.79
C SER A 65 -1.57 10.24 -12.16
N TYR A 66 -0.91 10.76 -13.16
CA TYR A 66 -1.14 12.11 -13.66
C TYR A 66 -2.54 12.28 -14.29
N PHE A 67 -3.09 11.21 -14.82
CA PHE A 67 -4.36 11.23 -15.57
C PHE A 67 -5.55 10.73 -14.75
N GLU A 68 -5.35 9.76 -13.88
CA GLU A 68 -6.43 9.09 -13.17
C GLU A 68 -6.71 9.74 -11.81
N THR A 69 -5.68 9.95 -11.01
CA THR A 69 -5.85 10.48 -9.65
C THR A 69 -5.38 11.91 -9.47
N GLY A 70 -4.51 12.40 -10.37
CA GLY A 70 -3.95 13.74 -10.29
C GLY A 70 -3.01 13.96 -9.11
N ILE A 71 -2.37 15.13 -9.10
CA ILE A 71 -1.53 15.56 -7.99
C ILE A 71 -2.45 16.05 -6.85
N GLY A 72 -2.28 15.51 -5.65
CA GLY A 72 -3.02 15.95 -4.47
C GLY A 72 -4.24 15.13 -4.10
N ARG A 73 -4.64 14.14 -4.90
CA ARG A 73 -5.65 13.18 -4.47
C ARG A 73 -5.11 12.21 -3.43
N GLY A 74 -5.98 11.83 -2.49
CA GLY A 74 -5.68 10.82 -1.50
C GLY A 74 -5.76 9.40 -2.06
N MET A 75 -5.44 8.45 -1.20
CA MET A 75 -5.68 7.03 -1.45
C MET A 75 -7.12 6.69 -1.14
N GLY A 76 -7.80 5.98 -2.03
CA GLY A 76 -9.14 5.48 -1.76
C GLY A 76 -9.13 4.44 -0.65
N PHE A 77 -10.10 4.52 0.25
CA PHE A 77 -10.28 3.54 1.32
C PHE A 77 -10.49 2.13 0.75
N ARG A 78 -11.45 1.99 -0.15
CA ARG A 78 -11.72 0.74 -0.87
C ARG A 78 -10.54 0.30 -1.72
N ASP A 79 -9.97 1.21 -2.51
CA ASP A 79 -8.86 0.91 -3.42
C ASP A 79 -7.64 0.35 -2.66
N SER A 80 -7.31 0.93 -1.52
CA SER A 80 -6.19 0.49 -0.69
C SER A 80 -6.39 -0.92 -0.14
N ASN A 81 -7.61 -1.26 0.26
CA ASN A 81 -7.95 -2.60 0.71
C ASN A 81 -7.94 -3.62 -0.44
N GLN A 82 -8.40 -3.23 -1.63
CA GLN A 82 -8.32 -4.08 -2.83
C GLN A 82 -6.86 -4.35 -3.22
N ASP A 83 -6.02 -3.31 -3.23
CA ASP A 83 -4.61 -3.42 -3.56
C ASP A 83 -3.88 -4.35 -2.59
N LEU A 84 -4.26 -4.31 -1.30
CA LEU A 84 -3.72 -5.19 -0.26
C LEU A 84 -3.89 -6.68 -0.62
N LEU A 85 -5.00 -7.07 -1.22
CA LEU A 85 -5.23 -8.45 -1.64
C LEU A 85 -4.18 -8.96 -2.65
N GLY A 86 -3.64 -8.06 -3.45
CA GLY A 86 -2.64 -8.38 -4.46
C GLY A 86 -1.20 -8.49 -3.94
N PHE A 87 -0.90 -8.02 -2.72
CA PHE A 87 0.47 -8.00 -2.20
C PHE A 87 0.65 -8.55 -0.78
N VAL A 88 -0.41 -8.89 -0.08
CA VAL A 88 -0.35 -9.36 1.32
C VAL A 88 0.62 -10.54 1.50
N HIS A 89 0.68 -11.46 0.54
CA HIS A 89 1.59 -12.60 0.54
C HIS A 89 3.04 -12.24 0.18
N LEU A 90 3.26 -11.08 -0.42
CA LEU A 90 4.60 -10.61 -0.82
C LEU A 90 5.25 -9.76 0.27
N VAL A 91 4.49 -8.88 0.90
CA VAL A 91 4.99 -7.90 1.89
C VAL A 91 4.02 -7.79 3.08
N PRO A 92 3.83 -8.87 3.85
CA PRO A 92 2.82 -8.92 4.92
C PRO A 92 3.02 -7.85 5.99
N GLU A 93 4.26 -7.47 6.29
CA GLU A 93 4.55 -6.42 7.26
C GLU A 93 3.98 -5.07 6.80
N ARG A 94 4.12 -4.77 5.52
CA ARG A 94 3.58 -3.54 4.92
C ARG A 94 2.06 -3.60 4.78
N ALA A 95 1.52 -4.79 4.56
CA ALA A 95 0.07 -5.00 4.56
C ALA A 95 -0.52 -4.68 5.94
N ARG A 96 0.13 -5.14 7.02
CA ARG A 96 -0.25 -4.84 8.40
C ARG A 96 -0.25 -3.32 8.68
N GLU A 97 0.84 -2.64 8.35
CA GLU A 97 0.92 -1.18 8.48
C GLU A 97 -0.22 -0.48 7.75
N ARG A 98 -0.51 -0.89 6.51
CA ARG A 98 -1.58 -0.32 5.71
C ARG A 98 -2.97 -0.53 6.31
N ILE A 99 -3.25 -1.71 6.86
CA ILE A 99 -4.51 -2.02 7.55
C ILE A 99 -4.71 -1.06 8.73
N ILE A 100 -3.68 -0.87 9.54
CA ILE A 100 -3.71 0.04 10.69
C ILE A 100 -3.93 1.49 10.25
N ASP A 101 -3.20 1.93 9.21
CA ASP A 101 -3.36 3.28 8.65
C ASP A 101 -4.79 3.54 8.17
N ILE A 102 -5.39 2.57 7.48
CA ILE A 102 -6.77 2.67 6.98
C ILE A 102 -7.77 2.64 8.13
N ALA A 103 -7.56 1.75 9.11
CA ALA A 103 -8.43 1.65 10.28
C ALA A 103 -8.50 2.99 11.06
N ALA A 104 -7.38 3.72 11.12
CA ALA A 104 -7.31 5.03 11.78
C ALA A 104 -8.08 6.15 11.04
N THR A 105 -8.64 5.88 9.88
CA THR A 105 -9.47 6.84 9.13
C THR A 105 -10.97 6.53 9.25
N GLN A 106 -11.36 5.62 10.15
CA GLN A 106 -12.76 5.35 10.48
C GLN A 106 -13.25 6.26 11.61
N PHE A 107 -14.52 6.62 11.54
CA PHE A 107 -15.22 7.33 12.59
C PHE A 107 -15.82 6.38 13.64
N GLU A 108 -16.18 6.93 14.80
CA GLU A 108 -16.78 6.16 15.90
C GLU A 108 -18.10 5.48 15.51
N ASP A 109 -18.85 6.06 14.58
CA ASP A 109 -20.10 5.50 14.04
C ASP A 109 -19.89 4.36 13.04
N GLY A 110 -18.63 4.05 12.72
CA GLY A 110 -18.24 3.00 11.76
C GLY A 110 -18.18 3.45 10.31
N SER A 111 -18.51 4.70 10.00
CA SER A 111 -18.27 5.27 8.67
C SER A 111 -16.79 5.57 8.47
N ALA A 112 -16.40 5.91 7.25
CA ALA A 112 -15.02 6.22 6.92
C ALA A 112 -14.94 7.30 5.84
N TYR A 113 -13.83 7.97 5.77
CA TYR A 113 -13.50 8.78 4.61
C TYR A 113 -13.33 7.91 3.37
N HIS A 114 -13.83 8.38 2.25
CA HIS A 114 -13.60 7.70 0.96
C HIS A 114 -12.13 7.74 0.54
N GLN A 115 -11.41 8.76 0.94
CA GLN A 115 -9.98 8.92 0.67
C GLN A 115 -9.22 9.42 1.90
N TYR A 116 -7.95 9.05 1.98
CA TYR A 116 -7.01 9.58 2.96
C TYR A 116 -5.67 9.94 2.32
N GLN A 117 -4.93 10.83 2.96
CA GLN A 117 -3.64 11.28 2.47
C GLN A 117 -2.52 10.37 3.02
N PRO A 118 -1.75 9.71 2.15
CA PRO A 118 -0.75 8.74 2.59
C PRO A 118 0.41 9.34 3.40
N LEU A 119 0.68 10.63 3.23
CA LEU A 119 1.76 11.33 3.95
C LEU A 119 1.35 11.79 5.34
N THR A 120 0.13 12.27 5.49
CA THR A 120 -0.41 12.77 6.75
C THR A 120 -1.20 11.70 7.50
N LYS A 121 -1.61 10.65 6.79
CA LYS A 121 -2.47 9.56 7.27
C LYS A 121 -3.83 10.05 7.79
N ARG A 122 -4.31 11.14 7.21
CA ARG A 122 -5.60 11.74 7.54
C ARG A 122 -6.58 11.59 6.40
N GLY A 123 -7.85 11.50 6.75
CA GLY A 123 -8.95 11.46 5.80
C GLY A 123 -9.08 12.76 5.01
N ASN A 124 -9.85 12.73 3.94
CA ASN A 124 -10.13 13.86 3.08
C ASN A 124 -11.62 13.85 2.74
N ASP A 125 -12.34 14.88 3.21
CA ASP A 125 -13.77 15.06 3.02
C ASP A 125 -14.14 15.73 1.68
N GLU A 126 -13.18 16.34 0.99
CA GLU A 126 -13.42 17.03 -0.29
C GLU A 126 -13.81 16.06 -1.42
N VAL A 127 -13.48 14.78 -1.31
CA VAL A 127 -13.64 13.78 -2.38
C VAL A 127 -14.67 12.71 -2.01
N GLY A 128 -15.83 13.14 -1.62
CA GLY A 128 -16.96 12.26 -1.33
C GLY A 128 -16.85 11.62 0.07
N SER A 129 -17.97 11.61 0.74
CA SER A 129 -18.16 10.94 2.03
C SER A 129 -19.38 10.03 1.97
N GLY A 130 -19.48 9.04 2.83
CA GLY A 130 -20.70 8.26 3.01
C GLY A 130 -20.90 7.14 1.99
N PHE A 131 -19.84 6.57 1.44
CA PHE A 131 -19.94 5.32 0.69
C PHE A 131 -20.14 4.16 1.68
N ASN A 132 -21.28 3.52 1.62
CA ASN A 132 -21.69 2.49 2.58
C ASN A 132 -20.84 1.22 2.53
N ASP A 133 -20.11 0.99 1.43
CA ASP A 133 -19.28 -0.19 1.24
C ASP A 133 -17.85 -0.02 1.73
N ASP A 134 -17.35 1.22 1.86
CA ASP A 134 -15.95 1.47 2.22
C ASP A 134 -15.53 0.73 3.52
N PRO A 135 -16.24 0.81 4.65
CA PRO A 135 -15.85 0.11 5.87
C PRO A 135 -15.80 -1.42 5.73
N LEU A 136 -16.60 -1.99 4.84
CA LEU A 136 -16.63 -3.44 4.61
C LEU A 136 -15.35 -3.98 3.97
N TRP A 137 -14.66 -3.13 3.20
CA TRP A 137 -13.40 -3.48 2.58
C TRP A 137 -12.26 -3.65 3.58
N LEU A 138 -12.29 -2.94 4.69
CA LEU A 138 -11.33 -3.16 5.78
C LEU A 138 -11.47 -4.56 6.38
N ILE A 139 -12.70 -5.02 6.58
CA ILE A 139 -12.97 -6.38 7.08
C ILE A 139 -12.38 -7.42 6.11
N LEU A 140 -12.57 -7.22 4.81
CA LEU A 140 -12.00 -8.10 3.79
C LEU A 140 -10.47 -8.08 3.80
N GLY A 141 -9.86 -6.90 3.93
CA GLY A 141 -8.41 -6.72 4.02
C GLY A 141 -7.82 -7.44 5.25
N VAL A 142 -8.43 -7.25 6.43
CA VAL A 142 -8.02 -7.94 7.66
C VAL A 142 -8.17 -9.45 7.51
N ALA A 143 -9.30 -9.93 6.97
CA ALA A 143 -9.51 -11.36 6.77
C ALA A 143 -8.48 -11.98 5.81
N ALA A 144 -8.10 -11.28 4.75
CA ALA A 144 -7.04 -11.71 3.83
C ALA A 144 -5.68 -11.79 4.54
N TYR A 145 -5.35 -10.77 5.34
CA TYR A 145 -4.13 -10.74 6.12
C TYR A 145 -4.04 -11.90 7.12
N LEU A 146 -5.11 -12.14 7.87
CA LEU A 146 -5.15 -13.26 8.83
C LEU A 146 -5.01 -14.62 8.15
N LYS A 147 -5.66 -14.82 7.00
CA LYS A 147 -5.56 -16.07 6.22
C LYS A 147 -4.15 -16.32 5.72
N GLU A 148 -3.44 -15.27 5.32
CA GLU A 148 -2.11 -15.37 4.78
C GLU A 148 -1.03 -15.54 5.85
N THR A 149 -1.15 -14.80 6.95
CA THR A 149 -0.08 -14.67 7.94
C THR A 149 -0.30 -15.49 9.21
N GLY A 150 -1.56 -15.72 9.59
CA GLY A 150 -1.90 -16.27 10.91
C GLY A 150 -1.62 -15.30 12.07
N ASP A 151 -1.31 -14.04 11.80
CA ASP A 151 -1.05 -13.02 12.83
C ASP A 151 -2.36 -12.45 13.38
N PHE A 152 -2.93 -13.14 14.35
CA PHE A 152 -4.11 -12.69 15.08
C PHE A 152 -3.83 -11.50 16.02
N GLY A 153 -2.56 -11.18 16.28
CA GLY A 153 -2.18 -10.04 17.11
C GLY A 153 -2.64 -8.70 16.53
N ILE A 154 -2.91 -8.63 15.22
CA ILE A 154 -3.48 -7.42 14.61
C ILE A 154 -4.86 -7.06 15.19
N LEU A 155 -5.63 -8.03 15.69
CA LEU A 155 -6.95 -7.79 16.27
C LEU A 155 -6.88 -7.17 17.67
N ASP A 156 -5.72 -7.20 18.31
CA ASP A 156 -5.49 -6.61 19.63
C ASP A 156 -4.95 -5.17 19.54
N GLU A 157 -4.69 -4.69 18.32
CA GLU A 157 -4.20 -3.32 18.11
C GLU A 157 -5.26 -2.29 18.47
N GLN A 158 -4.86 -1.31 19.26
CA GLN A 158 -5.70 -0.18 19.62
C GLN A 158 -5.47 0.95 18.61
N VAL A 159 -6.42 1.15 17.73
CA VAL A 159 -6.37 2.18 16.69
C VAL A 159 -7.38 3.28 17.05
N PRO A 160 -6.97 4.56 17.15
CA PRO A 160 -7.89 5.64 17.41
C PRO A 160 -8.85 5.85 16.24
N PHE A 161 -10.07 6.28 16.53
CA PHE A 161 -10.97 6.80 15.50
C PHE A 161 -10.49 8.15 14.98
N ASP A 162 -10.83 8.49 13.75
CA ASP A 162 -10.67 9.83 13.22
C ASP A 162 -11.71 10.74 13.89
N ASN A 163 -11.27 11.88 14.39
CA ASN A 163 -12.11 12.82 15.13
C ASN A 163 -12.61 14.01 14.29
N ASP A 164 -12.44 13.93 12.97
CA ASP A 164 -12.85 14.96 12.02
C ASP A 164 -12.28 16.37 12.33
N GLU A 165 -11.18 16.43 13.06
CA GLU A 165 -10.44 17.68 13.16
C GLU A 165 -9.89 18.00 11.78
N SER A 166 -10.62 18.81 11.02
CA SER A 166 -10.22 19.30 9.73
C SER A 166 -8.79 19.82 9.79
N LEU A 167 -7.98 19.44 8.80
CA LEU A 167 -6.66 20.06 8.61
C LEU A 167 -6.89 21.56 8.51
N SER A 168 -6.71 22.28 9.62
CA SER A 168 -6.69 23.74 9.55
C SER A 168 -5.62 24.10 8.52
N GLU A 169 -6.03 24.80 7.50
CA GLU A 169 -5.17 25.34 6.47
C GLU A 169 -3.99 26.08 7.12
N SER A 170 -2.80 25.55 6.92
CA SER A 170 -1.55 26.24 7.28
C SER A 170 -0.70 26.43 6.04
#